data_c4663a3d2e8a3843bfee745997037d99
#
_entry.id   c4663a3d2e8a3843bfee745997037d99
#
_cell.length_a   1.000
_cell.length_b   1.000
_cell.length_c   1.000
_cell.angle_alpha   90.00
_cell.angle_beta   90.00
_cell.angle_gamma   90.00
#
_symmetry.space_group_name_H-M   'P 1'
#
loop_
_entity.id
_entity.type
_entity.pdbx_description
1 polymer ?
#
loop_
_entity_poly.entity_id
_entity_poly.type
_entity_poly.pdbx_seq_one_letter_code
_entity_poly.pdbx_strand_id
1 'polypeptide(L)'
;MTNTLMHTDFNFKGQKSVYRGKVREVYTLENGLLVMVATDRLSAFDVVMPKGIPFKGQILNQIATRMLQDTSSKVPNWLLATPDPNVAIGKACEPFKVEMVIRGYLAGHSAREYAKGKRTLCGVALPEDLKENDAFPEPIITPATKAKQGDHDEDISREEILSRGIVSEADYLVLENYTRILFEEGSRIAKERGLLLVDTKYEFGKTNEGEIVLIDEVHTPDSSRYFYADTYEELQKNEAPQKQLSKEFVRRWLIENNFQGLAGQTLPDMSDEYIKGVSKRYIELYEAITAEKFIKADTENISERIEKNVNSYLGNL
;
A
#
# COMPACT_ATOMS: atom_id res chain seq x y z
N MET A 1 -23.73 -14.03 -6.98
CA MET A 1 -22.75 -12.92 -6.89
C MET A 1 -21.62 -13.41 -6.00
N THR A 2 -20.38 -13.03 -6.26
CA THR A 2 -19.26 -13.35 -5.37
C THR A 2 -19.39 -12.50 -4.11
N ASN A 3 -19.40 -13.13 -2.93
CA ASN A 3 -19.45 -12.39 -1.67
C ASN A 3 -18.16 -11.60 -1.47
N THR A 4 -18.27 -10.46 -0.79
CA THR A 4 -17.14 -9.58 -0.46
C THR A 4 -17.06 -9.34 1.04
N LEU A 5 -15.86 -9.32 1.58
CA LEU A 5 -15.61 -9.03 2.98
C LEU A 5 -15.54 -7.50 3.20
N MET A 6 -16.65 -6.92 3.65
CA MET A 6 -16.74 -5.47 3.90
C MET A 6 -16.39 -5.10 5.34
N HIS A 7 -16.73 -5.94 6.30
CA HIS A 7 -16.51 -5.73 7.73
C HIS A 7 -16.21 -7.06 8.39
N THR A 8 -15.51 -7.00 9.52
CA THR A 8 -15.27 -8.17 10.37
C THR A 8 -15.73 -7.87 11.79
N ASP A 9 -16.18 -8.91 12.49
CA ASP A 9 -16.59 -8.85 13.89
C ASP A 9 -16.12 -10.12 14.61
N PHE A 10 -14.80 -10.33 14.56
CA PHE A 10 -14.17 -11.49 15.19
C PHE A 10 -13.89 -11.24 16.67
N ASN A 11 -13.90 -12.33 17.44
CA ASN A 11 -13.49 -12.34 18.82
C ASN A 11 -12.40 -13.39 19.02
N PHE A 12 -11.16 -13.01 18.74
CA PHE A 12 -10.00 -13.89 18.88
C PHE A 12 -9.61 -14.06 20.35
N LYS A 13 -9.08 -15.23 20.69
CA LYS A 13 -8.56 -15.48 22.04
C LYS A 13 -7.46 -14.49 22.41
N GLY A 14 -7.61 -13.81 23.55
CA GLY A 14 -6.69 -12.77 24.00
C GLY A 14 -6.79 -11.45 23.24
N GLN A 15 -7.88 -11.17 22.54
CA GLN A 15 -8.10 -9.90 21.87
C GLN A 15 -8.25 -8.76 22.88
N LYS A 16 -7.44 -7.72 22.74
CA LYS A 16 -7.50 -6.47 23.51
C LYS A 16 -8.34 -5.40 22.87
N SER A 17 -8.15 -5.22 21.57
CA SER A 17 -8.78 -4.14 20.80
C SER A 17 -8.88 -4.49 19.33
N VAL A 18 -9.73 -3.76 18.62
CA VAL A 18 -9.80 -3.76 17.16
C VAL A 18 -9.74 -2.32 16.64
N TYR A 19 -8.88 -2.10 15.65
CA TYR A 19 -8.84 -0.87 14.87
C TYR A 19 -9.40 -1.16 13.48
N ARG A 20 -10.39 -0.37 13.07
CA ARG A 20 -11.02 -0.48 11.75
C ARG A 20 -10.51 0.61 10.84
N GLY A 21 -9.53 0.26 10.00
CA GLY A 21 -8.97 1.15 8.98
C GLY A 21 -9.85 1.22 7.72
N LYS A 22 -9.41 1.99 6.72
CA LYS A 22 -10.14 2.17 5.46
C LYS A 22 -10.31 0.86 4.68
N VAL A 23 -9.31 -0.03 4.69
CA VAL A 23 -9.29 -1.29 3.91
C VAL A 23 -8.83 -2.51 4.71
N ARG A 24 -8.33 -2.33 5.91
CA ARG A 24 -7.89 -3.40 6.83
C ARG A 24 -8.51 -3.22 8.20
N GLU A 25 -8.64 -4.33 8.90
CA GLU A 25 -9.01 -4.35 10.31
C GLU A 25 -7.93 -5.05 11.10
N VAL A 26 -7.47 -4.42 12.18
CA VAL A 26 -6.31 -4.83 12.96
C VAL A 26 -6.73 -5.18 14.36
N TYR A 27 -6.59 -6.43 14.73
CA TYR A 27 -6.88 -6.96 16.05
C TYR A 27 -5.59 -7.06 16.84
N THR A 28 -5.51 -6.34 17.96
CA THR A 28 -4.37 -6.41 18.88
C THR A 28 -4.63 -7.48 19.93
N LEU A 29 -3.66 -8.36 20.16
CA LEU A 29 -3.75 -9.45 21.14
C LEU A 29 -2.89 -9.16 22.39
N GLU A 30 -3.24 -9.81 23.50
CA GLU A 30 -2.53 -9.67 24.79
C GLU A 30 -1.07 -10.11 24.76
N ASN A 31 -0.76 -11.10 23.93
CA ASN A 31 0.57 -11.66 23.76
C ASN A 31 1.50 -10.82 22.86
N GLY A 32 1.11 -9.58 22.53
CA GLY A 32 1.91 -8.70 21.69
C GLY A 32 1.86 -9.00 20.18
N LEU A 33 0.88 -9.78 19.76
CA LEU A 33 0.63 -10.02 18.33
C LEU A 33 -0.45 -9.10 17.79
N LEU A 34 -0.38 -8.88 16.46
CA LEU A 34 -1.45 -8.30 15.65
C LEU A 34 -1.99 -9.34 14.69
N VAL A 35 -3.32 -9.39 14.54
CA VAL A 35 -4.02 -10.08 13.46
C VAL A 35 -4.58 -9.01 12.53
N MET A 36 -4.03 -8.90 11.33
CA MET A 36 -4.44 -7.92 10.31
C MET A 36 -5.27 -8.63 9.25
N VAL A 37 -6.52 -8.20 9.08
CA VAL A 37 -7.46 -8.74 8.11
C VAL A 37 -7.63 -7.75 6.96
N ALA A 38 -7.20 -8.13 5.77
CA ALA A 38 -7.41 -7.37 4.56
C ALA A 38 -8.84 -7.61 4.04
N THR A 39 -9.62 -6.54 3.96
CA THR A 39 -11.00 -6.57 3.48
C THR A 39 -11.08 -6.28 1.98
N ASP A 40 -12.24 -6.54 1.39
CA ASP A 40 -12.51 -6.22 -0.02
C ASP A 40 -12.91 -4.75 -0.23
N ARG A 41 -12.86 -3.94 0.83
CA ARG A 41 -13.09 -2.49 0.72
C ARG A 41 -12.07 -1.84 -0.19
N LEU A 42 -12.54 -0.91 -1.00
CA LEU A 42 -11.71 -0.04 -1.83
C LEU A 42 -11.80 1.38 -1.28
N SER A 43 -10.66 2.04 -1.10
CA SER A 43 -10.60 3.45 -0.70
C SER A 43 -9.84 4.26 -1.74
N ALA A 44 -10.43 5.38 -2.18
CA ALA A 44 -9.78 6.36 -3.04
C ALA A 44 -10.18 7.77 -2.60
N PHE A 45 -9.24 8.73 -2.68
CA PHE A 45 -9.45 10.09 -2.16
C PHE A 45 -9.93 10.12 -0.70
N ASP A 46 -9.39 9.23 0.13
CA ASP A 46 -9.74 9.04 1.54
C ASP A 46 -11.19 8.59 1.83
N VAL A 47 -11.97 8.33 0.78
CA VAL A 47 -13.34 7.81 0.87
C VAL A 47 -13.37 6.32 0.60
N VAL A 48 -14.04 5.57 1.48
CA VAL A 48 -14.29 4.14 1.28
C VAL A 48 -15.49 3.96 0.36
N MET A 49 -15.31 3.19 -0.71
CA MET A 49 -16.36 2.91 -1.67
C MET A 49 -17.47 2.05 -1.05
N PRO A 50 -18.73 2.24 -1.46
CA PRO A 50 -19.89 1.55 -0.85
C PRO A 50 -19.95 0.06 -1.21
N LYS A 51 -19.30 -0.36 -2.29
CA LYS A 51 -19.26 -1.74 -2.75
C LYS A 51 -17.85 -2.30 -2.70
N GLY A 52 -17.69 -3.54 -2.26
CA GLY A 52 -16.42 -4.25 -2.21
C GLY A 52 -15.98 -4.76 -3.59
N ILE A 53 -14.68 -4.91 -3.75
CA ILE A 53 -14.08 -5.51 -4.94
C ILE A 53 -13.78 -6.99 -4.64
N PRO A 54 -14.44 -7.94 -5.31
CA PRO A 54 -14.22 -9.35 -5.07
C PRO A 54 -12.75 -9.75 -5.10
N PHE A 55 -12.30 -10.49 -4.08
CA PHE A 55 -10.94 -10.99 -3.91
C PHE A 55 -9.87 -9.93 -3.62
N LYS A 56 -10.21 -8.64 -3.52
CA LYS A 56 -9.20 -7.58 -3.30
C LYS A 56 -8.40 -7.82 -2.02
N GLY A 57 -9.07 -8.18 -0.91
CA GLY A 57 -8.42 -8.49 0.35
C GLY A 57 -7.42 -9.63 0.25
N GLN A 58 -7.80 -10.72 -0.42
CA GLN A 58 -6.91 -11.86 -0.66
C GLN A 58 -5.67 -11.45 -1.48
N ILE A 59 -5.90 -10.70 -2.56
CA ILE A 59 -4.84 -10.28 -3.48
C ILE A 59 -3.82 -9.40 -2.75
N LEU A 60 -4.29 -8.38 -2.04
CA LEU A 60 -3.39 -7.45 -1.33
C LEU A 60 -2.61 -8.15 -0.22
N ASN A 61 -3.28 -9.00 0.58
CA ASN A 61 -2.60 -9.72 1.65
C ASN A 61 -1.54 -10.68 1.10
N GLN A 62 -1.83 -11.41 0.04
CA GLN A 62 -0.89 -12.38 -0.54
C GLN A 62 0.28 -11.68 -1.25
N ILE A 63 0.06 -10.55 -1.95
CA ILE A 63 1.16 -9.75 -2.51
C ILE A 63 2.04 -9.21 -1.37
N ALA A 64 1.43 -8.58 -0.34
CA ALA A 64 2.16 -8.06 0.80
C ALA A 64 2.99 -9.15 1.49
N THR A 65 2.39 -10.31 1.75
CA THR A 65 3.08 -11.47 2.36
C THR A 65 4.28 -11.90 1.54
N ARG A 66 4.10 -12.08 0.25
CA ARG A 66 5.18 -12.50 -0.66
C ARG A 66 6.33 -11.49 -0.65
N MET A 67 6.01 -10.21 -0.78
CA MET A 67 7.02 -9.14 -0.81
C MET A 67 7.71 -8.95 0.55
N LEU A 68 6.98 -9.07 1.67
CA LEU A 68 7.58 -9.08 3.01
C LEU A 68 8.56 -10.24 3.19
N GLN A 69 8.24 -11.43 2.67
CA GLN A 69 9.11 -12.59 2.70
C GLN A 69 10.35 -12.41 1.80
N ASP A 70 10.15 -11.96 0.56
CA ASP A 70 11.22 -11.76 -0.43
C ASP A 70 12.23 -10.68 0.03
N THR A 71 11.79 -9.66 0.77
CA THR A 71 12.64 -8.58 1.30
C THR A 71 13.18 -8.82 2.71
N SER A 72 12.75 -9.87 3.40
CA SER A 72 13.06 -10.13 4.82
C SER A 72 14.56 -10.29 5.14
N SER A 73 15.35 -10.75 4.19
CA SER A 73 16.81 -10.87 4.34
C SER A 73 17.55 -9.53 4.26
N LYS A 74 16.87 -8.47 3.82
CA LYS A 74 17.41 -7.12 3.64
C LYS A 74 16.96 -6.16 4.72
N VAL A 75 15.67 -6.19 5.05
CA VAL A 75 15.04 -5.33 6.05
C VAL A 75 14.13 -6.19 6.93
N PRO A 76 14.27 -6.14 8.26
CA PRO A 76 13.39 -6.88 9.15
C PRO A 76 11.96 -6.34 9.05
N ASN A 77 10.99 -7.24 9.22
CA ASN A 77 9.58 -6.86 9.14
C ASN A 77 8.74 -7.52 10.24
N TRP A 78 7.50 -7.07 10.35
CA TRP A 78 6.57 -7.46 11.40
C TRP A 78 5.93 -8.85 11.21
N LEU A 79 5.94 -9.40 9.99
CA LEU A 79 5.20 -10.61 9.62
C LEU A 79 5.74 -11.86 10.29
N LEU A 80 4.85 -12.68 10.85
CA LEU A 80 5.16 -14.00 11.41
C LEU A 80 4.44 -15.13 10.68
N ALA A 81 3.16 -14.95 10.33
CA ALA A 81 2.36 -15.99 9.69
C ALA A 81 1.22 -15.42 8.83
N THR A 82 0.72 -16.25 7.93
CA THR A 82 -0.44 -15.96 7.06
C THR A 82 -1.38 -17.16 7.07
N PRO A 83 -2.17 -17.32 8.14
CA PRO A 83 -3.02 -18.50 8.31
C PRO A 83 -4.19 -18.56 7.32
N ASP A 84 -4.57 -17.42 6.73
CA ASP A 84 -5.64 -17.31 5.75
C ASP A 84 -5.24 -16.36 4.62
N PRO A 85 -5.72 -16.56 3.37
CA PRO A 85 -5.43 -15.64 2.25
C PRO A 85 -5.72 -14.16 2.52
N ASN A 86 -6.65 -13.87 3.42
CA ASN A 86 -7.01 -12.50 3.83
C ASN A 86 -6.25 -12.00 5.08
N VAL A 87 -5.44 -12.84 5.75
CA VAL A 87 -4.93 -12.55 7.09
C VAL A 87 -3.42 -12.66 7.18
N ALA A 88 -2.80 -11.62 7.72
CA ALA A 88 -1.43 -11.64 8.21
C ALA A 88 -1.41 -11.53 9.74
N ILE A 89 -0.52 -12.28 10.39
CA ILE A 89 -0.27 -12.22 11.83
C ILE A 89 1.21 -11.83 12.02
N GLY A 90 1.46 -10.92 12.93
CA GLY A 90 2.81 -10.49 13.20
C GLY A 90 2.97 -9.75 14.53
N LYS A 91 4.17 -9.22 14.75
CA LYS A 91 4.53 -8.47 15.96
C LYS A 91 3.74 -7.16 16.05
N ALA A 92 3.19 -6.85 17.21
CA ALA A 92 2.70 -5.51 17.49
C ALA A 92 3.88 -4.55 17.62
N CYS A 93 3.86 -3.49 16.82
CA CYS A 93 4.89 -2.46 16.80
C CYS A 93 4.25 -1.10 17.04
N GLU A 94 5.00 -0.17 17.66
CA GLU A 94 4.59 1.22 17.73
C GLU A 94 4.92 1.91 16.39
N PRO A 95 3.92 2.37 15.61
CA PRO A 95 4.17 2.97 14.31
C PRO A 95 4.84 4.34 14.43
N PHE A 96 5.84 4.62 13.60
CA PHE A 96 6.30 5.99 13.39
C PHE A 96 5.19 6.84 12.75
N LYS A 97 5.16 8.12 13.08
CA LYS A 97 4.13 9.07 12.59
C LYS A 97 4.50 9.69 11.24
N VAL A 98 5.23 8.96 10.43
CA VAL A 98 5.64 9.33 9.08
C VAL A 98 5.47 8.14 8.14
N GLU A 99 5.07 8.43 6.91
CA GLU A 99 5.11 7.52 5.78
C GLU A 99 6.34 7.86 4.93
N MET A 100 7.18 6.87 4.67
CA MET A 100 8.38 7.05 3.86
C MET A 100 8.03 6.77 2.39
N VAL A 101 7.76 7.84 1.64
CA VAL A 101 7.47 7.74 0.21
C VAL A 101 8.76 7.89 -0.59
N ILE A 102 9.05 6.95 -1.48
CA ILE A 102 10.19 7.01 -2.39
C ILE A 102 9.72 6.96 -3.84
N ARG A 103 10.34 7.76 -4.69
CA ARG A 103 9.94 7.93 -6.08
C ARG A 103 11.12 7.79 -7.02
N GLY A 104 11.03 6.86 -7.96
CA GLY A 104 11.98 6.73 -9.06
C GLY A 104 11.58 7.54 -10.30
N TYR A 105 10.32 8.00 -10.37
CA TYR A 105 9.74 8.70 -11.52
C TYR A 105 8.84 9.86 -11.09
N LEU A 106 8.73 10.87 -11.94
CA LEU A 106 7.83 11.99 -11.74
C LEU A 106 6.38 11.58 -12.08
N ALA A 107 5.68 10.99 -11.12
CA ALA A 107 4.33 10.45 -11.34
C ALA A 107 3.36 10.80 -10.21
N GLY A 108 2.07 10.78 -10.51
CA GLY A 108 1.00 10.96 -9.53
C GLY A 108 1.07 12.30 -8.80
N HIS A 109 1.21 12.29 -7.45
CA HIS A 109 1.25 13.51 -6.65
C HIS A 109 2.40 14.44 -7.06
N SER A 110 3.62 13.92 -7.18
CA SER A 110 4.79 14.72 -7.55
C SER A 110 4.62 15.36 -8.94
N ALA A 111 4.06 14.66 -9.90
CA ALA A 111 3.81 15.21 -11.24
C ALA A 111 2.76 16.34 -11.19
N ARG A 112 1.70 16.19 -10.40
CA ARG A 112 0.69 17.24 -10.23
C ARG A 112 1.27 18.50 -9.59
N GLU A 113 2.12 18.35 -8.57
CA GLU A 113 2.76 19.50 -7.91
C GLU A 113 3.80 20.16 -8.83
N TYR A 114 4.53 19.36 -9.61
CA TYR A 114 5.47 19.85 -10.62
C TYR A 114 4.75 20.64 -11.72
N ALA A 115 3.62 20.15 -12.21
CA ALA A 115 2.78 20.85 -13.19
C ALA A 115 2.23 22.19 -12.69
N LYS A 116 2.04 22.34 -11.36
CA LYS A 116 1.68 23.61 -10.71
C LYS A 116 2.86 24.60 -10.57
N GLY A 117 4.05 24.21 -11.06
CA GLY A 117 5.26 25.04 -11.00
C GLY A 117 6.17 24.78 -9.79
N LYS A 118 5.86 23.84 -8.91
CA LYS A 118 6.77 23.47 -7.82
C LYS A 118 8.03 22.81 -8.37
N ARG A 119 9.19 23.23 -7.84
CA ARG A 119 10.51 22.67 -8.15
C ARG A 119 11.22 22.16 -6.89
N THR A 120 10.46 22.05 -5.82
CA THR A 120 10.91 21.45 -4.56
C THR A 120 9.74 20.66 -3.97
N LEU A 121 10.00 19.43 -3.53
CA LEU A 121 9.00 18.55 -2.88
C LEU A 121 9.63 17.95 -1.63
N CYS A 122 9.02 18.14 -0.47
CA CYS A 122 9.53 17.66 0.83
C CYS A 122 11.01 18.05 1.09
N GLY A 123 11.42 19.27 0.69
CA GLY A 123 12.80 19.73 0.81
C GLY A 123 13.75 19.27 -0.31
N VAL A 124 13.31 18.35 -1.18
CA VAL A 124 14.14 17.84 -2.29
C VAL A 124 13.94 18.69 -3.54
N ALA A 125 15.04 19.21 -4.11
CA ALA A 125 15.00 19.93 -5.40
C ALA A 125 14.68 18.95 -6.54
N LEU A 126 13.75 19.35 -7.40
CA LEU A 126 13.37 18.58 -8.59
C LEU A 126 14.12 19.15 -9.81
N PRO A 127 14.65 18.29 -10.71
CA PRO A 127 15.25 18.75 -11.96
C PRO A 127 14.28 19.59 -12.79
N GLU A 128 14.82 20.54 -13.57
CA GLU A 128 14.04 21.29 -14.55
C GLU A 128 13.71 20.41 -15.78
N ASP A 129 12.73 20.84 -16.55
CA ASP A 129 12.34 20.26 -17.84
C ASP A 129 11.86 18.80 -17.83
N LEU A 130 11.49 18.27 -16.64
CA LEU A 130 10.89 16.95 -16.53
C LEU A 130 9.46 16.96 -17.06
N LYS A 131 9.10 15.88 -17.74
CA LYS A 131 7.73 15.54 -18.12
C LYS A 131 7.13 14.54 -17.15
N GLU A 132 5.81 14.46 -17.12
CA GLU A 132 5.11 13.43 -16.34
C GLU A 132 5.63 12.04 -16.77
N ASN A 133 5.90 11.20 -15.78
CA ASN A 133 6.47 9.85 -15.87
C ASN A 133 7.95 9.77 -16.26
N ASP A 134 8.68 10.88 -16.40
CA ASP A 134 10.13 10.82 -16.54
C ASP A 134 10.79 10.19 -15.29
N ALA A 135 11.83 9.41 -15.51
CA ALA A 135 12.66 8.89 -14.44
C ALA A 135 13.47 10.03 -13.78
N PHE A 136 13.54 10.02 -12.46
CA PHE A 136 14.53 10.84 -11.76
C PHE A 136 15.94 10.29 -11.97
N PRO A 137 16.99 11.15 -11.99
CA PRO A 137 18.37 10.68 -12.05
C PRO A 137 18.72 9.70 -10.93
N GLU A 138 18.18 9.95 -9.72
CA GLU A 138 18.22 9.06 -8.56
C GLU A 138 16.86 9.07 -7.87
N PRO A 139 16.43 7.96 -7.24
CA PRO A 139 15.18 7.93 -6.49
C PRO A 139 15.19 8.93 -5.33
N ILE A 140 14.13 9.72 -5.22
CA ILE A 140 13.96 10.75 -4.18
C ILE A 140 13.03 10.28 -3.08
N ILE A 141 13.33 10.63 -1.83
CA ILE A 141 12.46 10.37 -0.67
C ILE A 141 11.67 11.63 -0.36
N THR A 142 10.35 11.51 -0.34
CA THR A 142 9.39 12.59 -0.12
C THR A 142 8.39 12.17 0.95
N PRO A 143 8.74 12.27 2.24
CA PRO A 143 7.91 11.78 3.33
C PRO A 143 6.57 12.51 3.42
N ALA A 144 5.59 11.85 4.05
CA ALA A 144 4.35 12.46 4.46
C ALA A 144 4.10 12.22 5.96
N THR A 145 3.40 13.12 6.62
CA THR A 145 2.91 12.88 7.97
C THR A 145 1.86 11.78 7.93
N LYS A 146 1.77 10.98 8.99
CA LYS A 146 0.65 10.08 9.19
C LYS A 146 -0.40 10.80 10.03
N ALA A 147 -1.38 11.37 9.34
CA ALA A 147 -2.45 12.13 9.98
C ALA A 147 -3.34 11.23 10.87
N LYS A 148 -4.08 11.87 11.79
CA LYS A 148 -5.15 11.18 12.52
C LYS A 148 -6.26 10.78 11.56
N GLN A 149 -7.02 9.74 11.92
CA GLN A 149 -8.16 9.30 11.12
C GLN A 149 -9.15 10.45 10.88
N GLY A 150 -9.37 10.77 9.60
CA GLY A 150 -10.23 11.87 9.17
C GLY A 150 -9.48 13.10 8.67
N ASP A 151 -8.20 13.23 8.95
CA ASP A 151 -7.32 14.27 8.39
C ASP A 151 -6.57 13.72 7.16
N HIS A 152 -5.98 14.61 6.37
CA HIS A 152 -5.14 14.24 5.21
C HIS A 152 -3.67 14.21 5.61
N ASP A 153 -2.94 13.23 5.03
CA ASP A 153 -1.50 13.20 5.12
C ASP A 153 -0.90 14.39 4.37
N GLU A 154 0.09 15.04 4.98
CA GLU A 154 0.73 16.24 4.44
C GLU A 154 2.18 15.94 4.07
N ASP A 155 2.63 16.48 2.94
CA ASP A 155 4.03 16.48 2.56
C ASP A 155 4.86 17.14 3.66
N ILE A 156 5.97 16.51 4.07
CA ILE A 156 6.85 17.02 5.11
C ILE A 156 8.31 16.77 4.73
N SER A 157 9.19 17.73 5.00
CA SER A 157 10.62 17.54 4.76
C SER A 157 11.30 16.79 5.93
N ARG A 158 12.50 16.23 5.64
CA ARG A 158 13.36 15.64 6.68
C ARG A 158 13.63 16.64 7.81
N GLU A 159 13.97 17.87 7.44
CA GLU A 159 14.31 18.94 8.39
C GLU A 159 13.12 19.25 9.31
N GLU A 160 11.91 19.26 8.76
CA GLU A 160 10.68 19.47 9.55
C GLU A 160 10.37 18.28 10.45
N ILE A 161 10.56 17.04 9.99
CA ILE A 161 10.38 15.83 10.82
C ILE A 161 11.29 15.90 12.04
N LEU A 162 12.56 16.23 11.83
CA LEU A 162 13.55 16.32 12.91
C LEU A 162 13.28 17.51 13.83
N SER A 163 13.05 18.70 13.28
CA SER A 163 12.82 19.91 14.07
C SER A 163 11.54 19.88 14.90
N ARG A 164 10.49 19.19 14.41
CA ARG A 164 9.24 18.96 15.15
C ARG A 164 9.34 17.79 16.14
N GLY A 165 10.45 17.04 16.17
CA GLY A 165 10.64 15.89 17.03
C GLY A 165 9.70 14.71 16.72
N ILE A 166 9.21 14.59 15.48
CA ILE A 166 8.29 13.51 15.07
C ILE A 166 9.04 12.16 15.06
N VAL A 167 10.29 12.17 14.59
CA VAL A 167 11.21 11.03 14.61
C VAL A 167 12.57 11.55 15.06
N SER A 168 13.30 10.78 15.89
CA SER A 168 14.68 11.12 16.23
C SER A 168 15.58 11.03 15.01
N GLU A 169 16.69 11.79 14.97
CA GLU A 169 17.63 11.74 13.86
C GLU A 169 18.21 10.33 13.64
N ALA A 170 18.54 9.64 14.72
CA ALA A 170 19.05 8.28 14.66
C ALA A 170 18.03 7.30 14.05
N ASP A 171 16.77 7.38 14.48
CA ASP A 171 15.71 6.54 13.91
C ASP A 171 15.45 6.92 12.44
N TYR A 172 15.41 8.22 12.11
CA TYR A 172 15.16 8.68 10.75
C TYR A 172 16.21 8.16 9.75
N LEU A 173 17.49 8.14 10.12
CA LEU A 173 18.55 7.57 9.31
C LEU A 173 18.33 6.07 9.00
N VAL A 174 17.78 5.33 9.96
CA VAL A 174 17.41 3.92 9.75
C VAL A 174 16.23 3.82 8.78
N LEU A 175 15.18 4.65 8.99
CA LEU A 175 14.02 4.67 8.08
C LEU A 175 14.44 5.00 6.64
N GLU A 176 15.29 6.01 6.46
CA GLU A 176 15.81 6.41 5.15
C GLU A 176 16.60 5.28 4.48
N ASN A 177 17.52 4.65 5.22
CA ASN A 177 18.32 3.55 4.72
C ASN A 177 17.44 2.34 4.32
N TYR A 178 16.50 1.94 5.18
CA TYR A 178 15.57 0.85 4.89
C TYR A 178 14.67 1.16 3.68
N THR A 179 14.23 2.41 3.55
CA THR A 179 13.45 2.89 2.41
C THR A 179 14.20 2.69 1.09
N ARG A 180 15.49 3.06 1.04
CA ARG A 180 16.33 2.87 -0.15
C ARG A 180 16.58 1.40 -0.47
N ILE A 181 16.91 0.60 0.53
CA ILE A 181 17.13 -0.85 0.37
C ILE A 181 15.87 -1.54 -0.15
N LEU A 182 14.71 -1.24 0.42
CA LEU A 182 13.43 -1.82 -0.02
C LEU A 182 13.07 -1.41 -1.44
N PHE A 183 13.33 -0.15 -1.81
CA PHE A 183 13.04 0.34 -3.16
C PHE A 183 13.97 -0.28 -4.21
N GLU A 184 15.25 -0.44 -3.90
CA GLU A 184 16.22 -1.12 -4.75
C GLU A 184 15.81 -2.58 -4.99
N GLU A 185 15.51 -3.32 -3.91
CA GLU A 185 15.10 -4.72 -3.99
C GLU A 185 13.75 -4.88 -4.69
N GLY A 186 12.77 -4.02 -4.38
CA GLY A 186 11.47 -4.00 -5.07
C GLY A 186 11.59 -3.67 -6.55
N SER A 187 12.50 -2.76 -6.92
CA SER A 187 12.79 -2.43 -8.32
C SER A 187 13.45 -3.59 -9.06
N ARG A 188 14.36 -4.32 -8.39
CA ARG A 188 14.97 -5.54 -8.93
C ARG A 188 13.91 -6.62 -9.20
N ILE A 189 13.05 -6.90 -8.21
CA ILE A 189 11.98 -7.88 -8.33
C ILE A 189 11.01 -7.47 -9.45
N ALA A 190 10.60 -6.20 -9.50
CA ALA A 190 9.71 -5.67 -10.55
C ALA A 190 10.32 -5.86 -11.94
N LYS A 191 11.61 -5.53 -12.12
CA LYS A 191 12.32 -5.68 -13.39
C LYS A 191 12.33 -7.13 -13.89
N GLU A 192 12.53 -8.10 -13.02
CA GLU A 192 12.46 -9.53 -13.34
C GLU A 192 11.06 -9.96 -13.81
N ARG A 193 10.04 -9.17 -13.49
CA ARG A 193 8.63 -9.38 -13.90
C ARG A 193 8.21 -8.52 -15.10
N GLY A 194 9.17 -7.85 -15.75
CA GLY A 194 8.86 -6.92 -16.84
C GLY A 194 8.15 -5.65 -16.41
N LEU A 195 8.31 -5.27 -15.15
CA LEU A 195 7.71 -4.08 -14.54
C LEU A 195 8.77 -3.08 -14.11
N LEU A 196 8.38 -1.81 -14.00
CA LEU A 196 9.15 -0.73 -13.38
C LEU A 196 8.43 -0.29 -12.11
N LEU A 197 9.10 -0.35 -10.95
CA LEU A 197 8.57 0.21 -9.71
C LEU A 197 8.76 1.74 -9.76
N VAL A 198 7.65 2.45 -9.87
CA VAL A 198 7.62 3.90 -10.11
C VAL A 198 7.76 4.70 -8.83
N ASP A 199 6.89 4.44 -7.90
CA ASP A 199 6.89 4.99 -6.55
C ASP A 199 6.23 4.01 -5.58
N THR A 200 6.54 4.18 -4.31
CA THR A 200 5.95 3.38 -3.24
C THR A 200 6.04 4.11 -1.91
N LYS A 201 5.19 3.72 -0.96
CA LYS A 201 5.26 4.17 0.42
C LYS A 201 5.56 3.01 1.35
N TYR A 202 6.35 3.27 2.38
CA TYR A 202 6.64 2.33 3.45
C TYR A 202 6.24 2.91 4.79
N GLU A 203 5.77 2.04 5.66
CA GLU A 203 5.51 2.35 7.06
C GLU A 203 6.45 1.52 7.94
N PHE A 204 7.00 2.15 8.96
CA PHE A 204 7.90 1.51 9.91
C PHE A 204 7.36 1.62 11.32
N GLY A 205 7.74 0.68 12.15
CA GLY A 205 7.39 0.66 13.56
C GLY A 205 8.54 0.17 14.40
N LYS A 206 8.46 0.42 15.70
CA LYS A 206 9.43 -0.04 16.68
C LYS A 206 8.82 -1.17 17.51
N THR A 207 9.50 -2.31 17.59
CA THR A 207 9.09 -3.42 18.44
C THR A 207 9.28 -3.06 19.92
N ASN A 208 8.74 -3.87 20.82
CA ASN A 208 8.94 -3.69 22.26
C ASN A 208 10.43 -3.78 22.68
N GLU A 209 11.24 -4.48 21.91
CA GLU A 209 12.69 -4.61 22.09
C GLU A 209 13.47 -3.42 21.52
N GLY A 210 12.77 -2.48 20.86
CA GLY A 210 13.37 -1.28 20.27
C GLY A 210 13.88 -1.48 18.84
N GLU A 211 13.67 -2.65 18.21
CA GLU A 211 14.02 -2.90 16.81
C GLU A 211 13.09 -2.13 15.89
N ILE A 212 13.66 -1.46 14.88
CA ILE A 212 12.90 -0.82 13.81
C ILE A 212 12.64 -1.85 12.71
N VAL A 213 11.36 -2.04 12.38
CA VAL A 213 10.92 -3.01 11.39
C VAL A 213 9.95 -2.39 10.39
N LEU A 214 9.91 -2.92 9.18
CA LEU A 214 8.87 -2.61 8.21
C LEU A 214 7.54 -3.18 8.71
N ILE A 215 6.49 -2.37 8.71
CA ILE A 215 5.14 -2.75 9.12
C ILE A 215 4.14 -2.58 7.97
N ASP A 216 2.90 -3.02 8.17
CA ASP A 216 1.79 -2.95 7.23
C ASP A 216 2.08 -3.75 5.95
N GLU A 217 2.13 -3.10 4.82
CA GLU A 217 2.29 -3.72 3.50
C GLU A 217 3.53 -3.20 2.76
N VAL A 218 3.99 -3.96 1.79
CA VAL A 218 5.10 -3.57 0.93
C VAL A 218 4.79 -3.97 -0.52
N HIS A 219 5.07 -3.07 -1.46
CA HIS A 219 5.02 -3.28 -2.91
C HIS A 219 3.67 -3.78 -3.44
N THR A 220 2.57 -3.51 -2.72
CA THR A 220 1.22 -3.84 -3.21
C THR A 220 0.71 -2.77 -4.17
N PRO A 221 -0.31 -3.05 -4.97
CA PRO A 221 -0.93 -2.06 -5.84
C PRO A 221 -1.57 -0.87 -5.10
N ASP A 222 -1.86 -1.02 -3.81
CA ASP A 222 -2.43 0.05 -2.99
C ASP A 222 -1.35 1.01 -2.45
N SER A 223 -0.14 0.50 -2.19
CA SER A 223 1.02 1.27 -1.71
C SER A 223 1.98 1.69 -2.81
N SER A 224 1.93 1.07 -3.99
CA SER A 224 2.93 1.21 -5.06
C SER A 224 2.30 1.43 -6.42
N ARG A 225 3.07 2.03 -7.32
CA ARG A 225 2.75 2.15 -8.73
C ARG A 225 3.80 1.42 -9.56
N TYR A 226 3.34 0.70 -10.58
CA TYR A 226 4.20 0.05 -11.56
C TYR A 226 3.84 0.48 -12.97
N PHE A 227 4.85 0.60 -13.84
CA PHE A 227 4.66 0.65 -15.28
C PHE A 227 5.08 -0.66 -15.91
N TYR A 228 4.52 -0.99 -17.09
CA TYR A 228 5.03 -2.07 -17.92
C TYR A 228 6.32 -1.62 -18.59
N ALA A 229 7.41 -2.38 -18.39
CA ALA A 229 8.74 -2.02 -18.88
C ALA A 229 8.83 -2.04 -20.42
N ASP A 230 8.12 -2.97 -21.06
CA ASP A 230 8.10 -3.17 -22.52
C ASP A 230 7.49 -2.02 -23.31
N THR A 231 6.59 -1.25 -22.70
CA THR A 231 5.90 -0.14 -23.35
C THR A 231 6.35 1.24 -22.86
N TYR A 232 7.15 1.30 -21.78
CA TYR A 232 7.48 2.55 -21.13
C TYR A 232 8.16 3.56 -22.05
N GLU A 233 9.25 3.16 -22.71
CA GLU A 233 10.06 4.05 -23.54
C GLU A 233 9.26 4.60 -24.75
N GLU A 234 8.49 3.74 -25.40
CA GLU A 234 7.66 4.14 -26.55
C GLU A 234 6.58 5.14 -26.14
N LEU A 235 5.85 4.83 -25.05
CA LEU A 235 4.80 5.71 -24.55
C LEU A 235 5.35 7.03 -24.03
N GLN A 236 6.50 7.02 -23.35
CA GLN A 236 7.15 8.24 -22.85
C GLN A 236 7.59 9.14 -24.00
N LYS A 237 8.24 8.58 -25.03
CA LYS A 237 8.66 9.33 -26.22
C LYS A 237 7.48 9.99 -26.96
N ASN A 238 6.33 9.32 -26.97
CA ASN A 238 5.12 9.80 -27.66
C ASN A 238 4.24 10.68 -26.74
N GLU A 239 4.68 10.97 -25.50
CA GLU A 239 3.91 11.69 -24.48
C GLU A 239 2.52 11.07 -24.25
N ALA A 240 2.45 9.75 -24.39
CA ALA A 240 1.23 8.97 -24.21
C ALA A 240 1.09 8.48 -22.76
N PRO A 241 -0.13 8.29 -22.26
CA PRO A 241 -0.36 7.75 -20.92
C PRO A 241 0.29 6.39 -20.74
N GLN A 242 1.07 6.23 -19.67
CA GLN A 242 1.71 4.96 -19.33
C GLN A 242 0.69 3.87 -19.01
N LYS A 243 0.96 2.65 -19.45
CA LYS A 243 0.26 1.47 -18.95
C LYS A 243 0.76 1.21 -17.55
N GLN A 244 -0.16 1.24 -16.58
CA GLN A 244 0.22 1.14 -15.17
C GLN A 244 -0.61 0.12 -14.41
N LEU A 245 0.06 -0.51 -13.44
CA LEU A 245 -0.51 -1.40 -12.46
C LEU A 245 -0.52 -0.67 -11.09
N SER A 246 -1.68 -0.17 -10.71
CA SER A 246 -1.94 0.51 -9.42
C SER A 246 -3.44 0.76 -9.34
N LYS A 247 -3.93 1.30 -8.24
CA LYS A 247 -5.34 1.73 -8.16
C LYS A 247 -5.65 3.07 -8.85
N GLU A 248 -4.69 3.64 -9.60
CA GLU A 248 -4.88 4.90 -10.32
C GLU A 248 -6.02 4.84 -11.35
N PHE A 249 -6.28 3.66 -11.94
CA PHE A 249 -7.41 3.50 -12.85
C PHE A 249 -8.76 3.73 -12.15
N VAL A 250 -8.88 3.41 -10.85
CA VAL A 250 -10.08 3.73 -10.09
C VAL A 250 -10.17 5.24 -9.84
N ARG A 251 -9.05 5.88 -9.49
CA ARG A 251 -9.02 7.33 -9.31
C ARG A 251 -9.39 8.09 -10.58
N ARG A 252 -8.87 7.66 -11.74
CA ARG A 252 -9.23 8.25 -13.04
C ARG A 252 -10.73 8.12 -13.31
N TRP A 253 -11.28 6.92 -13.12
CA TRP A 253 -12.71 6.71 -13.30
C TRP A 253 -13.55 7.60 -12.36
N LEU A 254 -13.14 7.76 -11.11
CA LEU A 254 -13.81 8.65 -10.17
C LEU A 254 -13.75 10.12 -10.64
N ILE A 255 -12.59 10.59 -11.11
CA ILE A 255 -12.40 11.94 -11.65
C ILE A 255 -13.29 12.16 -12.89
N GLU A 256 -13.33 11.21 -13.82
CA GLU A 256 -14.18 11.23 -15.02
C GLU A 256 -15.68 11.27 -14.66
N ASN A 257 -16.04 10.75 -13.49
CA ASN A 257 -17.39 10.84 -12.91
C ASN A 257 -17.56 11.98 -11.91
N ASN A 258 -16.71 13.02 -11.97
CA ASN A 258 -16.75 14.24 -11.17
C ASN A 258 -16.62 14.01 -9.65
N PHE A 259 -15.86 12.99 -9.23
CA PHE A 259 -15.61 12.70 -7.83
C PHE A 259 -14.11 12.70 -7.51
N GLN A 260 -13.71 13.51 -6.52
CA GLN A 260 -12.35 13.63 -6.00
C GLN A 260 -12.33 13.69 -4.47
N GLY A 261 -13.43 13.31 -3.80
CA GLY A 261 -13.53 13.36 -2.34
C GLY A 261 -13.76 14.74 -1.76
N LEU A 262 -14.09 15.73 -2.60
CA LEU A 262 -14.33 17.10 -2.15
C LEU A 262 -15.75 17.27 -1.57
N ALA A 263 -15.91 18.24 -0.66
CA ALA A 263 -17.21 18.55 -0.07
C ALA A 263 -18.26 18.87 -1.15
N GLY A 264 -19.46 18.31 -1.02
CA GLY A 264 -20.57 18.50 -1.95
C GLY A 264 -20.57 17.60 -3.18
N GLN A 265 -19.53 16.78 -3.39
CA GLN A 265 -19.52 15.79 -4.46
C GLN A 265 -20.29 14.52 -4.06
N THR A 266 -20.93 13.89 -5.03
CA THR A 266 -21.65 12.62 -4.83
C THR A 266 -20.84 11.48 -5.42
N LEU A 267 -20.68 10.41 -4.66
CA LEU A 267 -20.04 9.18 -5.13
C LEU A 267 -20.82 8.59 -6.31
N PRO A 268 -20.15 8.29 -7.44
CA PRO A 268 -20.80 7.64 -8.56
C PRO A 268 -21.17 6.19 -8.19
N ASP A 269 -22.28 5.69 -8.73
CA ASP A 269 -22.65 4.28 -8.57
C ASP A 269 -21.69 3.38 -9.35
N MET A 270 -21.14 2.39 -8.66
CA MET A 270 -20.28 1.38 -9.25
C MET A 270 -21.14 0.24 -9.78
N SER A 271 -21.29 0.16 -11.10
CA SER A 271 -22.01 -0.96 -11.73
C SER A 271 -21.30 -2.30 -11.44
N ASP A 272 -22.06 -3.39 -11.47
CA ASP A 272 -21.51 -4.75 -11.27
C ASP A 272 -20.46 -5.11 -12.35
N GLU A 273 -20.61 -4.59 -13.56
CA GLU A 273 -19.65 -4.76 -14.63
C GLU A 273 -18.34 -4.04 -14.32
N TYR A 274 -18.42 -2.80 -13.83
CA TYR A 274 -17.26 -2.04 -13.40
C TYR A 274 -16.52 -2.76 -12.27
N ILE A 275 -17.22 -3.20 -11.23
CA ILE A 275 -16.64 -3.94 -10.09
C ILE A 275 -15.93 -5.22 -10.56
N LYS A 276 -16.54 -5.98 -11.48
CA LYS A 276 -15.90 -7.16 -12.09
C LYS A 276 -14.63 -6.78 -12.88
N GLY A 277 -14.66 -5.66 -13.59
CA GLY A 277 -13.50 -5.12 -14.30
C GLY A 277 -12.35 -4.75 -13.34
N VAL A 278 -12.68 -4.09 -12.23
CA VAL A 278 -11.72 -3.76 -11.17
C VAL A 278 -11.11 -5.04 -10.58
N SER A 279 -11.94 -6.02 -10.21
CA SER A 279 -11.46 -7.30 -9.66
C SER A 279 -10.52 -8.03 -10.63
N LYS A 280 -10.82 -8.06 -11.93
CA LYS A 280 -9.94 -8.64 -12.96
C LYS A 280 -8.57 -7.95 -12.99
N ARG A 281 -8.55 -6.61 -12.90
CA ARG A 281 -7.28 -5.86 -12.86
C ARG A 281 -6.46 -6.16 -11.61
N TYR A 282 -7.09 -6.32 -10.45
CA TYR A 282 -6.36 -6.75 -9.25
C TYR A 282 -5.78 -8.16 -9.38
N ILE A 283 -6.48 -9.08 -10.05
CA ILE A 283 -5.94 -10.42 -10.36
C ILE A 283 -4.76 -10.32 -11.34
N GLU A 284 -4.88 -9.52 -12.41
CA GLU A 284 -3.79 -9.25 -13.34
C GLU A 284 -2.56 -8.69 -12.63
N LEU A 285 -2.79 -7.73 -11.70
CA LEU A 285 -1.75 -7.17 -10.84
C LEU A 285 -1.05 -8.24 -10.01
N TYR A 286 -1.81 -9.11 -9.36
CA TYR A 286 -1.27 -10.23 -8.58
C TYR A 286 -0.37 -11.11 -9.46
N GLU A 287 -0.90 -11.57 -10.59
CA GLU A 287 -0.19 -12.48 -11.49
C GLU A 287 1.07 -11.84 -12.10
N ALA A 288 1.02 -10.54 -12.41
CA ALA A 288 2.18 -9.80 -12.91
C ALA A 288 3.26 -9.60 -11.84
N ILE A 289 2.89 -9.19 -10.63
CA ILE A 289 3.84 -8.89 -9.55
C ILE A 289 4.45 -10.17 -8.95
N THR A 290 3.64 -11.22 -8.77
CA THR A 290 4.11 -12.47 -8.14
C THR A 290 4.65 -13.48 -9.14
N ALA A 291 4.30 -13.37 -10.43
CA ALA A 291 4.46 -14.38 -11.48
C ALA A 291 3.77 -15.73 -11.16
N GLU A 292 2.76 -15.70 -10.30
CA GLU A 292 1.97 -16.86 -9.90
C GLU A 292 0.52 -16.70 -10.34
N LYS A 293 -0.16 -17.81 -10.65
CA LYS A 293 -1.59 -17.79 -10.92
C LYS A 293 -2.37 -17.53 -9.65
N PHE A 294 -3.32 -16.59 -9.70
CA PHE A 294 -4.19 -16.30 -8.57
C PHE A 294 -5.18 -17.44 -8.32
N ILE A 295 -5.08 -18.04 -7.13
CA ILE A 295 -5.99 -19.09 -6.67
C ILE A 295 -7.06 -18.45 -5.78
N LYS A 296 -8.29 -18.44 -6.27
CA LYS A 296 -9.43 -17.88 -5.52
C LYS A 296 -9.77 -18.79 -4.35
N ALA A 297 -9.74 -18.25 -3.15
CA ALA A 297 -10.28 -18.94 -1.98
C ALA A 297 -11.81 -18.86 -1.97
N ASP A 298 -12.45 -19.73 -1.18
CA ASP A 298 -13.90 -19.74 -1.00
C ASP A 298 -14.42 -18.39 -0.48
N THR A 299 -15.49 -17.91 -1.09
CA THR A 299 -16.15 -16.65 -0.75
C THR A 299 -17.59 -16.84 -0.23
N GLU A 300 -18.07 -18.05 -0.09
CA GLU A 300 -19.42 -18.29 0.45
C GLU A 300 -19.47 -18.01 1.95
N ASN A 301 -18.43 -18.47 2.70
CA ASN A 301 -18.33 -18.34 4.15
C ASN A 301 -17.00 -17.68 4.56
N ILE A 302 -16.71 -16.49 4.02
CA ILE A 302 -15.41 -15.81 4.22
C ILE A 302 -15.08 -15.62 5.71
N SER A 303 -16.04 -15.13 6.50
CA SER A 303 -15.83 -14.87 7.93
C SER A 303 -15.55 -16.15 8.71
N GLU A 304 -16.33 -17.21 8.51
CA GLU A 304 -16.11 -18.50 9.18
C GLU A 304 -14.76 -19.12 8.80
N ARG A 305 -14.38 -19.03 7.53
CA ARG A 305 -13.07 -19.50 7.05
C ARG A 305 -11.94 -18.78 7.77
N ILE A 306 -12.00 -17.44 7.82
CA ILE A 306 -10.98 -16.61 8.48
C ILE A 306 -10.89 -16.93 9.96
N GLU A 307 -12.03 -16.93 10.65
CA GLU A 307 -12.08 -17.19 12.09
C GLU A 307 -11.51 -18.58 12.44
N LYS A 308 -11.91 -19.60 11.69
CA LYS A 308 -11.38 -20.95 11.85
C LYS A 308 -9.86 -21.02 11.65
N ASN A 309 -9.35 -20.43 10.57
CA ASN A 309 -7.93 -20.48 10.23
C ASN A 309 -7.08 -19.71 11.26
N VAL A 310 -7.54 -18.53 11.68
CA VAL A 310 -6.84 -17.73 12.69
C VAL A 310 -6.86 -18.43 14.06
N ASN A 311 -8.03 -18.91 14.52
CA ASN A 311 -8.13 -19.60 15.80
C ASN A 311 -7.31 -20.90 15.83
N SER A 312 -7.25 -21.63 14.70
CA SER A 312 -6.38 -22.81 14.59
C SER A 312 -4.91 -22.45 14.76
N TYR A 313 -4.45 -21.35 14.15
CA TYR A 313 -3.07 -20.87 14.31
C TYR A 313 -2.80 -20.42 15.75
N LEU A 314 -3.66 -19.56 16.31
CA LEU A 314 -3.48 -19.03 17.67
C LEU A 314 -3.60 -20.11 18.76
N GLY A 315 -4.32 -21.20 18.47
CA GLY A 315 -4.43 -22.34 19.40
C GLY A 315 -3.17 -23.21 19.48
N ASN A 316 -2.25 -23.09 18.51
CA ASN A 316 -1.00 -23.81 18.43
C ASN A 316 0.23 -22.99 18.93
N LEU A 317 0.01 -21.74 19.35
CA LEU A 317 1.01 -20.89 20.02
C LEU A 317 0.99 -21.08 21.53
#